data_ceb6ac7076943635476345985648c131
#
_entry.id   ceb6ac7076943635476345985648c131
#
_cell.length_a   1.000
_cell.length_b   1.000
_cell.length_c   1.000
_cell.angle_alpha   90.00
_cell.angle_beta   90.00
_cell.angle_gamma   90.00
#
_symmetry.space_group_name_H-M   'P 1'
#
loop_
_entity.id
_entity.type
_entity.pdbx_description
1 polymer ?
#
loop_
_entity_poly.entity_id
_entity_poly.type
_entity_poly.pdbx_seq_one_letter_code
_entity_poly.pdbx_strand_id
1 'polypeptide(L)'
;LLSQDIISSNIAICQKYGYAITGIKCREAILESEDGFTTNTSIPRDKLIRTQTPQTFRLGNLIAAHEEAKEKGITNSVASCTLMAELGGRQMHIVPGSEKNIKITTVEDLEILKALMKVQPESWLK
;
A
#
# COMPACT_ATOMS: atom_id res chain seq x y z
N LEU A 1 -1.07 12.88 1.71
CA LEU A 1 -0.47 13.89 0.83
C LEU A 1 0.50 13.23 -0.15
N LEU A 2 -0.07 12.84 -1.25
CA LEU A 2 0.65 12.19 -2.32
C LEU A 2 1.55 13.20 -3.06
N SER A 3 2.85 12.92 -3.15
CA SER A 3 3.80 13.73 -3.90
C SER A 3 3.89 13.29 -5.36
N GLN A 4 4.29 14.22 -6.22
CA GLN A 4 4.54 13.94 -7.63
C GLN A 4 5.69 12.93 -7.81
N ASP A 5 6.70 12.95 -6.95
CA ASP A 5 7.83 12.03 -6.99
C ASP A 5 7.40 10.58 -6.76
N ILE A 6 6.47 10.34 -5.84
CA ILE A 6 5.90 9.00 -5.61
C ILE A 6 5.17 8.50 -6.87
N ILE A 7 4.40 9.37 -7.53
CA ILE A 7 3.68 9.02 -8.76
C ILE A 7 4.68 8.68 -9.87
N SER A 8 5.65 9.54 -10.11
CA SER A 8 6.66 9.36 -11.16
C SER A 8 7.49 8.10 -10.95
N SER A 9 7.88 7.82 -9.71
CA SER A 9 8.63 6.61 -9.35
C SER A 9 7.80 5.34 -9.56
N ASN A 10 6.51 5.36 -9.20
CA ASN A 10 5.61 4.24 -9.47
C ASN A 10 5.49 3.94 -10.96
N ILE A 11 5.33 4.98 -11.78
CA ILE A 11 5.25 4.82 -13.25
C ILE A 11 6.54 4.22 -13.79
N ALA A 12 7.70 4.76 -13.42
CA ALA A 12 9.01 4.28 -13.89
C ALA A 12 9.26 2.81 -13.49
N ILE A 13 8.97 2.44 -12.26
CA ILE A 13 9.13 1.07 -11.77
C ILE A 13 8.13 0.13 -12.44
N CYS A 14 6.89 0.55 -12.63
CA CYS A 14 5.89 -0.24 -13.35
C CYS A 14 6.27 -0.46 -14.82
N GLN A 15 6.81 0.54 -15.49
CA GLN A 15 7.30 0.41 -16.86
C GLN A 15 8.40 -0.64 -16.96
N LYS A 16 9.30 -0.70 -15.98
CA LYS A 16 10.42 -1.63 -15.95
C LYS A 16 10.03 -3.05 -15.55
N TYR A 17 9.20 -3.20 -14.54
CA TYR A 17 8.92 -4.50 -13.89
C TYR A 17 7.47 -4.98 -14.02
N GLY A 18 6.55 -4.12 -14.42
CA GLY A 18 5.12 -4.44 -14.61
C GLY A 18 4.24 -4.28 -13.36
N TYR A 19 4.84 -4.26 -12.17
CA TYR A 19 4.14 -4.19 -10.88
C TYR A 19 4.91 -3.25 -9.96
N ALA A 20 4.29 -2.16 -9.52
CA ALA A 20 4.84 -1.22 -8.56
C ALA A 20 3.84 -0.90 -7.47
N ILE A 21 4.25 -0.97 -6.24
CA ILE A 21 3.44 -0.59 -5.09
C ILE A 21 4.19 0.40 -4.20
N THR A 22 3.50 1.42 -3.75
CA THR A 22 4.05 2.33 -2.74
C THR A 22 4.03 1.64 -1.38
N GLY A 23 5.13 1.72 -0.65
CA GLY A 23 5.22 1.11 0.67
C GLY A 23 6.25 1.77 1.57
N ILE A 24 6.04 1.65 2.87
CA ILE A 24 6.96 2.09 3.92
C ILE A 24 7.22 0.95 4.88
N LYS A 25 8.37 0.96 5.52
CA LYS A 25 8.71 -0.04 6.54
C LYS A 25 7.74 0.05 7.72
N CYS A 26 7.30 -1.10 8.21
CA CYS A 26 6.55 -1.17 9.45
C CYS A 26 7.49 -0.87 10.63
N ARG A 27 7.16 0.14 11.42
CA ARG A 27 7.90 0.53 12.63
C ARG A 27 7.15 0.20 13.91
N GLU A 28 5.88 -0.13 13.79
CA GLU A 28 5.03 -0.51 14.89
C GLU A 28 5.29 -1.96 15.33
N ALA A 29 5.09 -2.25 16.61
CA ALA A 29 4.99 -3.62 17.08
C ALA A 29 3.65 -4.20 16.60
N ILE A 30 3.69 -5.37 15.96
CA ILE A 30 2.53 -6.04 15.41
C ILE A 30 2.30 -7.35 16.15
N LEU A 31 1.10 -7.54 16.63
CA LEU A 31 0.64 -8.77 17.28
C LEU A 31 -0.50 -9.37 16.44
N GLU A 32 -0.52 -10.68 16.35
CA GLU A 32 -1.66 -11.41 15.79
C GLU A 32 -2.66 -11.72 16.89
N SER A 33 -3.94 -11.54 16.62
CA SER A 33 -5.04 -11.88 17.53
C SER A 33 -6.18 -12.51 16.73
N GLU A 34 -6.60 -13.71 17.15
CA GLU A 34 -7.73 -14.41 16.51
C GLU A 34 -9.08 -13.85 16.97
N ASP A 35 -9.18 -13.43 18.22
CA ASP A 35 -10.42 -12.97 18.87
C ASP A 35 -10.54 -11.44 18.96
N GLY A 36 -9.48 -10.70 18.64
CA GLY A 36 -9.41 -9.25 18.75
C GLY A 36 -9.28 -8.72 20.21
N PHE A 37 -9.18 -9.60 21.21
CA PHE A 37 -9.11 -9.23 22.64
C PHE A 37 -7.86 -9.74 23.32
N THR A 38 -7.35 -10.91 22.91
CA THR A 38 -6.18 -11.54 23.51
C THR A 38 -5.13 -11.85 22.45
N THR A 39 -3.87 -11.86 22.86
CA THR A 39 -2.77 -12.24 21.97
C THR A 39 -1.58 -12.76 22.76
N ASN A 40 -0.85 -13.67 22.14
CA ASN A 40 0.45 -14.17 22.60
C ASN A 40 1.43 -14.34 21.43
N THR A 41 1.09 -13.83 20.25
CA THR A 41 1.85 -14.02 19.00
C THR A 41 2.35 -12.69 18.45
N SER A 42 3.66 -12.55 18.35
CA SER A 42 4.30 -11.38 17.73
C SER A 42 4.63 -11.66 16.26
N ILE A 43 4.35 -10.70 15.41
CA ILE A 43 4.75 -10.73 13.99
C ILE A 43 6.03 -9.93 13.82
N PRO A 44 7.13 -10.53 13.31
CA PRO A 44 8.38 -9.82 13.07
C PRO A 44 8.20 -8.68 12.05
N ARG A 45 8.36 -7.43 12.50
CA ARG A 45 8.12 -6.23 11.70
C ARG A 45 9.21 -5.93 10.67
N ASP A 46 10.39 -6.48 10.80
CA ASP A 46 11.53 -6.27 9.90
C ASP A 46 11.25 -6.78 8.47
N LYS A 47 10.31 -7.70 8.30
CA LYS A 47 9.84 -8.23 7.01
C LYS A 47 8.51 -7.63 6.56
N LEU A 48 7.95 -6.69 7.31
CA LEU A 48 6.64 -6.11 7.02
C LEU A 48 6.78 -4.76 6.31
N ILE A 49 5.95 -4.58 5.30
CA ILE A 49 5.77 -3.33 4.58
C ILE A 49 4.32 -2.88 4.75
N ARG A 50 4.13 -1.64 5.20
CA ARG A 50 2.83 -0.98 5.18
C ARG A 50 2.60 -0.45 3.77
N THR A 51 1.61 -0.98 3.08
CA THR A 51 1.28 -0.57 1.71
C THR A 51 0.54 0.75 1.70
N GLN A 52 0.85 1.56 0.70
CA GLN A 52 0.20 2.83 0.42
C GLN A 52 -0.30 2.87 -1.02
N THR A 53 -0.92 3.95 -1.41
CA THR A 53 -1.24 4.28 -2.80
C THR A 53 -0.27 5.36 -3.32
N PRO A 54 -0.01 5.41 -4.64
CA PRO A 54 -0.56 4.58 -5.69
C PRO A 54 -0.03 3.14 -5.71
N GLN A 55 -0.81 2.26 -6.31
CA GLN A 55 -0.43 0.92 -6.69
C GLN A 55 -0.58 0.85 -8.21
N THR A 56 0.51 0.60 -8.92
CA THR A 56 0.59 0.80 -10.36
C THR A 56 0.91 -0.52 -11.06
N PHE A 57 0.09 -0.88 -12.02
CA PHE A 57 0.19 -2.13 -12.76
C PHE A 57 0.00 -1.86 -14.26
N ARG A 58 0.62 -2.70 -15.08
CA ARG A 58 0.24 -2.75 -16.50
C ARG A 58 -1.20 -3.27 -16.59
N LEU A 59 -2.03 -2.61 -17.38
CA LEU A 59 -3.46 -2.92 -17.47
C LEU A 59 -3.71 -4.39 -17.81
N GLY A 60 -2.97 -4.96 -18.76
CA GLY A 60 -3.09 -6.37 -19.12
C GLY A 60 -2.79 -7.32 -17.95
N ASN A 61 -1.80 -7.00 -17.14
CA ASN A 61 -1.45 -7.80 -15.95
C ASN A 61 -2.55 -7.71 -14.89
N LEU A 62 -3.13 -6.54 -14.71
CA LEU A 62 -4.22 -6.33 -13.76
C LEU A 62 -5.49 -7.08 -14.19
N ILE A 63 -5.85 -7.01 -15.47
CA ILE A 63 -7.00 -7.75 -16.04
C ILE A 63 -6.79 -9.25 -15.85
N ALA A 64 -5.63 -9.78 -16.24
CA ALA A 64 -5.32 -11.22 -16.10
C ALA A 64 -5.40 -11.68 -14.64
N ALA A 65 -4.95 -10.86 -13.69
CA ALA A 65 -5.05 -11.18 -12.27
C ALA A 65 -6.51 -11.25 -11.80
N HIS A 66 -7.36 -10.33 -12.23
CA HIS A 66 -8.79 -10.36 -11.88
C HIS A 66 -9.54 -11.55 -12.51
N GLU A 67 -9.20 -11.94 -13.72
CA GLU A 67 -9.74 -13.13 -14.36
C GLU A 67 -9.35 -14.41 -13.59
N GLU A 68 -8.07 -14.54 -13.25
CA GLU A 68 -7.56 -15.65 -12.44
C GLU A 68 -8.20 -15.68 -11.04
N ALA A 69 -8.37 -14.54 -10.40
CA ALA A 69 -9.05 -14.43 -9.11
C ALA A 69 -10.49 -14.93 -9.18
N LYS A 70 -11.20 -14.56 -10.24
CA LYS A 70 -12.58 -15.03 -10.48
C LYS A 70 -12.65 -16.55 -10.62
N GLU A 71 -11.74 -17.14 -11.38
CA GLU A 71 -11.64 -18.60 -11.56
C GLU A 71 -11.34 -19.32 -10.25
N LYS A 72 -10.49 -18.71 -9.39
CA LYS A 72 -10.12 -19.25 -8.07
C LYS A 72 -11.13 -18.91 -6.95
N GLY A 73 -12.20 -18.18 -7.24
CA GLY A 73 -13.21 -17.78 -6.27
C GLY A 73 -12.71 -16.74 -5.25
N ILE A 74 -11.67 -15.97 -5.56
CA ILE A 74 -11.17 -14.88 -4.72
C ILE A 74 -12.00 -13.63 -4.99
N THR A 75 -12.82 -13.21 -4.02
CA THR A 75 -13.82 -12.15 -4.21
C THR A 75 -13.69 -10.97 -3.25
N ASN A 76 -12.82 -11.06 -2.25
CA ASN A 76 -12.79 -10.10 -1.13
C ASN A 76 -11.39 -9.57 -0.79
N SER A 77 -10.50 -9.47 -1.77
CA SER A 77 -9.19 -8.85 -1.54
C SER A 77 -9.33 -7.37 -1.22
N VAL A 78 -8.64 -6.93 -0.18
CA VAL A 78 -8.75 -5.55 0.33
C VAL A 78 -8.05 -4.50 -0.55
N ALA A 79 -7.13 -4.92 -1.41
CA ALA A 79 -6.38 -4.06 -2.33
C ALA A 79 -5.81 -4.85 -3.50
N SER A 80 -5.43 -4.17 -4.57
CA SER A 80 -4.81 -4.82 -5.74
C SER A 80 -3.49 -5.51 -5.38
N CYS A 81 -2.68 -4.94 -4.51
CA CYS A 81 -1.44 -5.59 -4.07
C CYS A 81 -1.69 -6.87 -3.27
N THR A 82 -2.71 -6.90 -2.43
CA THR A 82 -3.08 -8.13 -1.69
C THR A 82 -3.61 -9.20 -2.64
N LEU A 83 -4.40 -8.82 -3.65
CA LEU A 83 -4.84 -9.74 -4.69
C LEU A 83 -3.65 -10.38 -5.43
N MET A 84 -2.66 -9.57 -5.83
CA MET A 84 -1.46 -10.08 -6.49
C MET A 84 -0.67 -11.06 -5.61
N ALA A 85 -0.57 -10.76 -4.32
CA ALA A 85 0.10 -11.62 -3.35
C ALA A 85 -0.65 -12.95 -3.13
N GLU A 86 -1.98 -12.89 -3.00
CA GLU A 86 -2.84 -14.07 -2.84
C GLU A 86 -2.79 -15.01 -4.06
N LEU A 87 -2.76 -14.46 -5.27
CA LEU A 87 -2.65 -15.23 -6.50
C LEU A 87 -1.26 -15.87 -6.66
N GLY A 88 -0.22 -15.23 -6.13
CA GLY A 88 1.17 -15.67 -6.27
C GLY A 88 1.73 -15.49 -7.70
N GLY A 89 2.98 -15.86 -7.87
CA GLY A 89 3.65 -15.81 -9.18
C GLY A 89 3.92 -14.43 -9.77
N ARG A 90 3.58 -13.36 -9.04
CA ARG A 90 3.77 -11.97 -9.45
C ARG A 90 4.62 -11.24 -8.42
N GLN A 91 5.80 -10.83 -8.81
CA GLN A 91 6.69 -10.07 -7.95
C GLN A 91 6.41 -8.58 -8.09
N MET A 92 5.97 -7.95 -7.00
CA MET A 92 5.74 -6.52 -6.93
C MET A 92 7.00 -5.81 -6.43
N HIS A 93 7.32 -4.68 -7.05
CA HIS A 93 8.44 -3.85 -6.66
C HIS A 93 7.96 -2.69 -5.79
N ILE A 94 8.63 -2.50 -4.64
CA ILE A 94 8.25 -1.50 -3.66
C ILE A 94 8.89 -0.17 -4.02
N VAL A 95 8.06 0.84 -4.17
CA VAL A 95 8.45 2.24 -4.33
C VAL A 95 8.38 2.90 -2.96
N PRO A 96 9.46 3.57 -2.51
CA PRO A 96 9.44 4.25 -1.23
C PRO A 96 8.30 5.27 -1.13
N GLY A 97 7.47 5.11 -0.10
CA GLY A 97 6.39 6.02 0.24
C GLY A 97 6.81 7.06 1.27
N SER A 98 5.82 7.64 1.94
CA SER A 98 6.01 8.65 2.96
C SER A 98 4.98 8.50 4.07
N GLU A 99 5.37 8.77 5.32
CA GLU A 99 4.41 8.85 6.43
C GLU A 99 3.35 9.95 6.21
N LYS A 100 3.65 10.95 5.38
CA LYS A 100 2.70 12.01 5.00
C LYS A 100 1.69 11.56 3.95
N ASN A 101 1.94 10.46 3.26
CA ASN A 101 1.03 9.89 2.26
C ASN A 101 -0.05 9.05 2.96
N ILE A 102 -0.89 9.70 3.75
CA ILE A 102 -1.98 9.07 4.48
C ILE A 102 -3.21 8.91 3.61
N LYS A 103 -3.93 7.81 3.80
CA LYS A 103 -5.26 7.61 3.25
C LYS A 103 -6.29 8.15 4.25
N ILE A 104 -7.10 9.09 3.80
CA ILE A 104 -8.13 9.69 4.65
C ILE A 104 -9.35 8.78 4.63
N THR A 105 -9.61 8.11 5.74
CA THR A 105 -10.72 7.16 5.91
C THR A 105 -11.56 7.43 7.14
N THR A 106 -11.01 8.13 8.12
CA THR A 106 -11.66 8.47 9.39
C THR A 106 -11.69 9.98 9.62
N VAL A 107 -12.45 10.42 10.63
CA VAL A 107 -12.47 11.82 11.05
C VAL A 107 -11.10 12.22 11.62
N GLU A 108 -10.45 11.32 12.35
CA GLU A 108 -9.11 11.52 12.91
C GLU A 108 -8.07 11.73 11.80
N ASP A 109 -8.16 10.99 10.70
CA ASP A 109 -7.28 11.20 9.53
C ASP A 109 -7.44 12.60 8.94
N LEU A 110 -8.67 13.13 8.93
CA LEU A 110 -8.95 14.50 8.47
C LEU A 110 -8.33 15.55 9.40
N GLU A 111 -8.35 15.32 10.72
CA GLU A 111 -7.72 16.18 11.71
C GLU A 111 -6.20 16.19 11.54
N ILE A 112 -5.60 15.03 11.33
CA ILE A 112 -4.17 14.90 11.03
C ILE A 112 -3.83 15.66 9.75
N LEU A 113 -4.63 15.52 8.68
CA LEU A 113 -4.43 16.26 7.44
C LEU A 113 -4.45 17.78 7.66
N LYS A 114 -5.46 18.28 8.38
CA LYS A 114 -5.55 19.70 8.70
C LYS A 114 -4.36 20.21 9.49
N ALA A 115 -3.87 19.43 10.45
CA ALA A 115 -2.68 19.76 11.23
C ALA A 115 -1.44 19.80 10.33
N LEU A 116 -1.25 18.81 9.49
CA LEU A 116 -0.16 18.75 8.53
C LEU A 116 -0.17 19.96 7.58
N MET A 117 -1.31 20.35 7.05
CA MET A 117 -1.46 21.50 6.13
C MET A 117 -1.07 22.83 6.77
N LYS A 118 -1.16 22.95 8.11
CA LYS A 118 -0.78 24.18 8.84
C LYS A 118 0.72 24.32 9.04
N VAL A 119 1.48 23.23 9.01
CA VAL A 119 2.89 23.23 9.40
C VAL A 119 3.82 23.76 8.29
N GLN A 120 3.66 23.36 7.06
CA GLN A 120 4.41 23.87 5.89
C GLN A 120 3.67 23.56 4.58
N PRO A 121 2.74 24.41 4.13
CA PRO A 121 1.93 24.12 2.93
C PRO A 121 2.77 23.92 1.65
N GLU A 122 3.88 24.64 1.52
CA GLU A 122 4.70 24.70 0.30
C GLU A 122 5.67 23.51 0.13
N SER A 123 6.06 22.87 1.22
CA SER A 123 7.01 21.72 1.16
C SER A 123 6.41 20.42 0.68
N TRP A 124 5.10 20.39 0.44
CA TRP A 124 4.34 19.18 0.17
C TRP A 124 3.94 19.01 -1.29
N LEU A 125 4.06 20.11 -2.02
CA LEU A 125 3.77 20.18 -3.45
C LEU A 125 5.01 19.96 -4.32
N LYS A 126 6.15 19.69 -3.71
CA LYS A 126 7.40 19.41 -4.40
C LYS A 126 7.69 17.91 -4.45
#